data_bd8707542db070cf086fee6cfd6e3146
#
_entry.id   bd8707542db070cf086fee6cfd6e3146
#
_cell.length_a   1.000
_cell.length_b   1.000
_cell.length_c   1.000
_cell.angle_alpha   90.00
_cell.angle_beta   90.00
_cell.angle_gamma   90.00
#
_symmetry.space_group_name_H-M   'P 1'
#
loop_
_entity.id
_entity.type
_entity.pdbx_description
1 polymer ?
#
loop_
_entity_poly.entity_id
_entity_poly.type
_entity_poly.pdbx_seq_one_letter_code
_entity_poly.pdbx_strand_id
1 'polypeptide(L)'
;MATTACERCPALVDSRSQIVNGAGPADANLVFVGEAPGASEDEQGEPFVGRSGTVLDEELRDAGLDRADVRITNTVRCRPPENRDPHVEERENCRAYLARELAGIEPELVITLGKVPSEHLLGRDVAVTSEAGEIHEATVGEETWPVMICVHPAATLYDPSQGEVFAETLRAAADYAGDGGQSTLGSF
;
A
#
# COMPACT_ATOMS: atom_id res chain seq x y z
N MET A 1 -5.91 7.90 12.12
CA MET A 1 -6.04 9.36 12.34
C MET A 1 -5.48 10.12 11.15
N ALA A 2 -6.22 11.12 10.63
CA ALA A 2 -5.75 11.96 9.54
C ALA A 2 -4.65 12.91 10.04
N THR A 3 -3.61 13.10 9.22
CA THR A 3 -2.57 14.11 9.43
C THR A 3 -2.97 15.37 8.67
N THR A 4 -3.07 16.49 9.36
CA THR A 4 -3.51 17.77 8.75
C THR A 4 -2.36 18.77 8.56
N ALA A 5 -1.26 18.57 9.30
CA ALA A 5 -0.05 19.39 9.17
C ALA A 5 1.19 18.53 9.44
N CYS A 6 2.21 18.69 8.61
CA CYS A 6 3.49 18.01 8.76
C CYS A 6 4.53 18.76 7.93
N GLU A 7 5.69 19.10 8.52
CA GLU A 7 6.78 19.85 7.88
C GLU A 7 8.11 19.09 7.91
N ARG A 8 8.07 17.74 8.10
CA ARG A 8 9.28 16.92 8.28
C ARG A 8 10.13 16.78 7.02
N CYS A 9 9.54 16.95 5.84
CA CYS A 9 10.18 16.73 4.55
C CYS A 9 10.05 18.00 3.69
N PRO A 10 11.00 18.96 3.74
CA PRO A 10 10.87 20.25 3.05
C PRO A 10 10.54 20.12 1.56
N ALA A 11 11.23 19.24 0.82
CA ALA A 11 10.98 19.04 -0.60
C ALA A 11 9.55 18.53 -0.90
N LEU A 12 8.97 17.71 -0.01
CA LEU A 12 7.60 17.25 -0.15
C LEU A 12 6.59 18.33 0.25
N VAL A 13 6.93 19.17 1.22
CA VAL A 13 6.10 20.32 1.63
C VAL A 13 5.99 21.31 0.50
N ASP A 14 7.09 21.60 -0.19
CA ASP A 14 7.14 22.53 -1.31
C ASP A 14 6.42 21.98 -2.56
N SER A 15 6.36 20.66 -2.71
CA SER A 15 5.78 19.99 -3.90
C SER A 15 4.29 19.70 -3.77
N ARG A 16 3.81 19.32 -2.58
CA ARG A 16 2.42 18.92 -2.38
C ARG A 16 1.45 20.10 -2.38
N SER A 17 0.24 19.86 -2.86
CA SER A 17 -0.90 20.76 -2.63
C SER A 17 -1.57 20.48 -1.28
N GLN A 18 -1.61 19.20 -0.89
CA GLN A 18 -2.18 18.74 0.37
C GLN A 18 -1.55 17.44 0.85
N ILE A 19 -1.87 17.04 2.09
CA ILE A 19 -1.51 15.72 2.63
C ILE A 19 -2.59 14.73 2.23
N VAL A 20 -2.20 13.65 1.52
CA VAL A 20 -3.09 12.56 1.11
C VAL A 20 -3.06 11.48 2.18
N ASN A 21 -4.09 11.46 3.02
CA ASN A 21 -4.27 10.45 4.05
C ASN A 21 -4.82 9.16 3.45
N GLY A 22 -4.72 8.04 4.17
CA GLY A 22 -5.39 6.80 3.78
C GLY A 22 -6.91 6.96 3.73
N ALA A 23 -7.56 6.22 2.82
CA ALA A 23 -8.99 6.19 2.59
C ALA A 23 -9.55 4.78 2.79
N GLY A 24 -10.83 4.65 3.13
CA GLY A 24 -11.52 3.40 3.44
C GLY A 24 -11.80 3.21 4.93
N PRO A 25 -12.41 2.07 5.31
CA PRO A 25 -12.84 1.79 6.69
C PRO A 25 -11.70 1.85 7.70
N ALA A 26 -12.03 2.20 8.95
CA ALA A 26 -11.08 2.23 10.05
C ALA A 26 -10.88 0.85 10.72
N ASP A 27 -11.66 -0.13 10.30
CA ASP A 27 -11.68 -1.53 10.75
C ASP A 27 -11.55 -2.50 9.56
N ALA A 28 -10.86 -2.08 8.51
CA ALA A 28 -10.66 -2.90 7.31
C ALA A 28 -9.72 -4.09 7.60
N ASN A 29 -10.12 -5.29 7.19
CA ASN A 29 -9.28 -6.49 7.29
C ASN A 29 -8.05 -6.43 6.35
N LEU A 30 -8.19 -5.76 5.21
CA LEU A 30 -7.13 -5.59 4.22
C LEU A 30 -6.68 -4.12 4.11
N VAL A 31 -5.37 -3.90 4.22
CA VAL A 31 -4.75 -2.58 4.03
C VAL A 31 -3.78 -2.62 2.85
N PHE A 32 -4.05 -1.84 1.81
CA PHE A 32 -3.18 -1.67 0.66
C PHE A 32 -2.26 -0.48 0.86
N VAL A 33 -0.94 -0.70 0.72
CA VAL A 33 0.09 0.32 0.94
C VAL A 33 0.84 0.56 -0.37
N GLY A 34 0.61 1.71 -0.98
CA GLY A 34 1.37 2.19 -2.13
C GLY A 34 2.63 2.95 -1.74
N GLU A 35 3.23 3.58 -2.75
CA GLU A 35 4.48 4.33 -2.59
C GLU A 35 4.23 5.76 -2.11
N ALA A 36 3.62 6.59 -2.94
CA ALA A 36 3.41 8.01 -2.74
C ALA A 36 2.23 8.52 -3.58
N PRO A 37 1.59 9.63 -3.22
CA PRO A 37 0.60 10.29 -4.06
C PRO A 37 1.20 10.80 -5.37
N GLY A 38 0.50 10.60 -6.48
CA GLY A 38 0.74 11.26 -7.75
C GLY A 38 -0.01 12.60 -7.85
N ALA A 39 -0.07 13.16 -9.07
CA ALA A 39 -0.71 14.46 -9.30
C ALA A 39 -2.22 14.43 -9.05
N SER A 40 -2.91 13.39 -9.46
CA SER A 40 -4.36 13.25 -9.27
C SER A 40 -4.72 13.08 -7.80
N GLU A 41 -3.93 12.31 -7.08
CA GLU A 41 -4.09 12.08 -5.64
C GLU A 41 -3.84 13.35 -4.84
N ASP A 42 -2.80 14.12 -5.19
CA ASP A 42 -2.47 15.39 -4.57
C ASP A 42 -3.55 16.44 -4.80
N GLU A 43 -4.19 16.45 -5.98
CA GLU A 43 -5.30 17.35 -6.32
C GLU A 43 -6.59 16.97 -5.57
N GLN A 44 -6.92 15.67 -5.51
CA GLN A 44 -8.18 15.20 -4.95
C GLN A 44 -8.12 14.90 -3.45
N GLY A 45 -6.91 14.70 -2.90
CA GLY A 45 -6.70 14.39 -1.48
C GLY A 45 -7.00 12.95 -1.10
N GLU A 46 -7.12 12.05 -2.09
CA GLU A 46 -7.46 10.63 -1.88
C GLU A 46 -6.43 9.73 -2.60
N PRO A 47 -5.97 8.61 -1.97
CA PRO A 47 -4.97 7.71 -2.56
C PRO A 47 -5.59 6.90 -3.73
N PHE A 48 -4.78 6.63 -4.75
CA PHE A 48 -5.15 5.78 -5.89
C PHE A 48 -6.44 6.23 -6.59
N VAL A 49 -6.51 7.49 -7.02
CA VAL A 49 -7.61 8.06 -7.83
C VAL A 49 -7.20 8.32 -9.28
N GLY A 50 -5.91 8.15 -9.61
CA GLY A 50 -5.38 8.25 -10.97
C GLY A 50 -5.51 6.94 -11.76
N ARG A 51 -4.77 6.84 -12.87
CA ARG A 51 -4.81 5.66 -13.77
C ARG A 51 -4.49 4.33 -13.07
N SER A 52 -3.50 4.33 -12.18
CA SER A 52 -3.17 3.13 -11.37
C SER A 52 -4.28 2.77 -10.39
N GLY A 53 -5.00 3.76 -9.89
CA GLY A 53 -6.17 3.58 -9.03
C GLY A 53 -7.33 2.92 -9.78
N THR A 54 -7.58 3.32 -11.03
CA THR A 54 -8.59 2.66 -11.88
C THR A 54 -8.29 1.17 -12.06
N VAL A 55 -7.02 0.83 -12.33
CA VAL A 55 -6.59 -0.58 -12.44
C VAL A 55 -6.79 -1.31 -11.11
N LEU A 56 -6.41 -0.70 -10.00
CA LEU A 56 -6.62 -1.29 -8.67
C LEU A 56 -8.11 -1.56 -8.41
N ASP A 57 -8.99 -0.62 -8.73
CA ASP A 57 -10.44 -0.75 -8.52
C ASP A 57 -11.07 -1.84 -9.40
N GLU A 58 -10.60 -2.00 -10.62
CA GLU A 58 -11.04 -3.05 -11.54
C GLU A 58 -10.65 -4.43 -11.00
N GLU A 59 -9.38 -4.61 -10.62
CA GLU A 59 -8.88 -5.89 -10.11
C GLU A 59 -9.42 -6.25 -8.72
N LEU A 60 -9.64 -5.27 -7.84
CA LEU A 60 -10.35 -5.50 -6.57
C LEU A 60 -11.72 -6.12 -6.83
N ARG A 61 -12.49 -5.50 -7.74
CA ARG A 61 -13.83 -5.98 -8.10
C ARG A 61 -13.80 -7.39 -8.71
N ASP A 62 -12.81 -7.67 -9.57
CA ASP A 62 -12.63 -8.98 -10.20
C ASP A 62 -12.18 -10.06 -9.19
N ALA A 63 -11.51 -9.65 -8.10
CA ALA A 63 -11.19 -10.49 -6.95
C ALA A 63 -12.35 -10.63 -5.94
N GLY A 64 -13.51 -10.00 -6.19
CA GLY A 64 -14.66 -10.04 -5.29
C GLY A 64 -14.59 -9.09 -4.10
N LEU A 65 -13.70 -8.10 -4.14
CA LEU A 65 -13.54 -7.05 -3.13
C LEU A 65 -14.18 -5.74 -3.62
N ASP A 66 -14.75 -4.97 -2.71
CA ASP A 66 -15.14 -3.58 -3.00
C ASP A 66 -14.07 -2.63 -2.44
N ARG A 67 -13.75 -1.57 -3.20
CA ARG A 67 -12.87 -0.50 -2.70
C ARG A 67 -13.35 0.08 -1.37
N ALA A 68 -14.65 0.09 -1.14
CA ALA A 68 -15.26 0.58 0.10
C ALA A 68 -14.99 -0.32 1.32
N ASP A 69 -14.60 -1.58 1.11
CA ASP A 69 -14.35 -2.55 2.18
C ASP A 69 -12.87 -2.64 2.56
N VAL A 70 -11.98 -2.03 1.79
CA VAL A 70 -10.54 -2.08 2.00
C VAL A 70 -9.98 -0.70 2.39
N ARG A 71 -8.88 -0.70 3.14
CA ARG A 71 -8.13 0.52 3.41
C ARG A 71 -7.00 0.68 2.42
N ILE A 72 -6.86 1.88 1.84
CA ILE A 72 -5.79 2.20 0.89
C ILE A 72 -5.00 3.39 1.43
N THR A 73 -3.69 3.26 1.48
CA THR A 73 -2.77 4.30 1.94
C THR A 73 -1.45 4.26 1.17
N ASN A 74 -0.49 5.10 1.54
CA ASN A 74 0.85 5.14 0.94
C ASN A 74 1.94 5.18 2.01
N THR A 75 3.15 4.76 1.64
CA THR A 75 4.37 4.86 2.46
C THR A 75 4.65 6.32 2.84
N VAL A 76 4.50 7.26 1.89
CA VAL A 76 4.52 8.69 2.17
C VAL A 76 3.19 9.33 1.79
N ARG A 77 2.76 10.34 2.54
CA ARG A 77 1.46 11.00 2.36
C ARG A 77 1.52 12.30 1.57
N CYS A 78 2.67 12.62 1.02
CA CYS A 78 2.91 13.85 0.28
C CYS A 78 3.49 13.53 -1.09
N ARG A 79 3.03 14.23 -2.12
CA ARG A 79 3.50 14.07 -3.49
C ARG A 79 4.97 14.50 -3.60
N PRO A 80 5.90 13.64 -4.07
CA PRO A 80 7.25 14.04 -4.37
C PRO A 80 7.34 14.95 -5.61
N PRO A 81 8.37 15.83 -5.70
CA PRO A 81 8.63 16.63 -6.89
C PRO A 81 8.71 15.74 -8.13
N GLU A 82 8.02 16.15 -9.22
CA GLU A 82 8.01 15.43 -10.51
C GLU A 82 7.58 13.96 -10.43
N ASN A 83 6.86 13.58 -9.36
CA ASN A 83 6.46 12.20 -9.05
C ASN A 83 7.66 11.22 -8.97
N ARG A 84 8.83 11.67 -8.52
CA ARG A 84 9.96 10.77 -8.26
C ARG A 84 9.65 9.82 -7.10
N ASP A 85 10.41 8.75 -7.00
CA ASP A 85 10.37 7.89 -5.82
C ASP A 85 10.71 8.70 -4.56
N PRO A 86 10.03 8.46 -3.44
CA PRO A 86 10.36 9.11 -2.17
C PRO A 86 11.72 8.64 -1.66
N HIS A 87 12.53 9.59 -1.20
CA HIS A 87 13.82 9.26 -0.60
C HIS A 87 13.65 8.43 0.69
N VAL A 88 14.70 7.69 1.07
CA VAL A 88 14.70 6.87 2.30
C VAL A 88 14.31 7.70 3.52
N GLU A 89 14.91 8.90 3.66
CA GLU A 89 14.61 9.80 4.78
C GLU A 89 13.13 10.25 4.80
N GLU A 90 12.54 10.50 3.63
CA GLU A 90 11.13 10.89 3.51
C GLU A 90 10.18 9.74 3.95
N ARG A 91 10.53 8.51 3.59
CA ARG A 91 9.82 7.31 4.02
C ARG A 91 9.93 7.10 5.53
N GLU A 92 11.13 7.24 6.09
CA GLU A 92 11.36 7.11 7.54
C GLU A 92 10.64 8.22 8.33
N ASN A 93 10.65 9.46 7.85
CA ASN A 93 9.89 10.56 8.45
C ASN A 93 8.37 10.30 8.46
N CYS A 94 7.88 9.57 7.45
CA CYS A 94 6.45 9.25 7.32
C CYS A 94 6.06 7.95 8.05
N ARG A 95 7.01 7.04 8.35
CA ARG A 95 6.79 5.72 8.93
C ARG A 95 5.90 5.73 10.19
N ALA A 96 6.08 6.71 11.06
CA ALA A 96 5.28 6.83 12.29
C ALA A 96 3.78 7.10 12.01
N TYR A 97 3.43 7.66 10.86
CA TYR A 97 2.03 7.84 10.48
C TYR A 97 1.42 6.53 9.97
N LEU A 98 2.18 5.76 9.18
CA LEU A 98 1.76 4.43 8.73
C LEU A 98 1.61 3.47 9.92
N ALA A 99 2.58 3.46 10.84
CA ALA A 99 2.54 2.64 12.06
C ALA A 99 1.27 2.91 12.89
N ARG A 100 0.94 4.18 13.13
CA ARG A 100 -0.28 4.56 13.86
C ARG A 100 -1.55 4.22 13.10
N GLU A 101 -1.53 4.27 11.78
CA GLU A 101 -2.66 3.90 10.95
C GLU A 101 -2.92 2.40 11.05
N LEU A 102 -1.89 1.56 10.88
CA LEU A 102 -2.01 0.10 11.01
C LEU A 102 -2.43 -0.32 12.43
N ALA A 103 -1.81 0.25 13.47
CA ALA A 103 -2.17 -0.02 14.86
C ALA A 103 -3.61 0.39 15.21
N GLY A 104 -4.18 1.40 14.52
CA GLY A 104 -5.56 1.81 14.72
C GLY A 104 -6.58 1.03 13.94
N ILE A 105 -6.16 0.31 12.88
CA ILE A 105 -7.02 -0.52 12.02
C ILE A 105 -6.96 -1.98 12.47
N GLU A 106 -5.79 -2.46 12.92
CA GLU A 106 -5.51 -3.87 13.27
C GLU A 106 -5.86 -4.84 12.12
N PRO A 107 -5.29 -4.63 10.91
CA PRO A 107 -5.64 -5.43 9.74
C PRO A 107 -5.20 -6.89 9.88
N GLU A 108 -5.94 -7.79 9.24
CA GLU A 108 -5.54 -9.20 9.10
C GLU A 108 -4.37 -9.35 8.12
N LEU A 109 -4.31 -8.51 7.06
CA LEU A 109 -3.26 -8.54 6.06
C LEU A 109 -2.95 -7.14 5.52
N VAL A 110 -1.67 -6.84 5.38
CA VAL A 110 -1.16 -5.65 4.67
C VAL A 110 -0.67 -6.08 3.29
N ILE A 111 -1.10 -5.43 2.23
CA ILE A 111 -0.68 -5.70 0.85
C ILE A 111 0.16 -4.52 0.35
N THR A 112 1.41 -4.76 -0.02
CA THR A 112 2.28 -3.72 -0.56
C THR A 112 2.17 -3.66 -2.08
N LEU A 113 1.90 -2.47 -2.64
CA LEU A 113 1.75 -2.24 -4.07
C LEU A 113 3.05 -1.72 -4.68
N GLY A 114 3.94 -2.63 -5.09
CA GLY A 114 5.21 -2.31 -5.74
C GLY A 114 6.44 -2.42 -4.83
N LYS A 115 7.60 -2.12 -5.42
CA LYS A 115 8.92 -2.33 -4.80
C LYS A 115 9.14 -1.47 -3.57
N VAL A 116 8.92 -0.17 -3.68
CA VAL A 116 9.22 0.80 -2.61
C VAL A 116 8.48 0.49 -1.30
N PRO A 117 7.15 0.28 -1.28
CA PRO A 117 6.47 -0.10 -0.04
C PRO A 117 6.90 -1.48 0.49
N SER A 118 7.15 -2.45 -0.40
CA SER A 118 7.62 -3.79 0.02
C SER A 118 8.96 -3.71 0.74
N GLU A 119 9.96 -3.07 0.13
CA GLU A 119 11.28 -2.89 0.73
C GLU A 119 11.23 -2.06 2.02
N HIS A 120 10.39 -1.03 2.06
CA HIS A 120 10.26 -0.18 3.23
C HIS A 120 9.65 -0.91 4.43
N LEU A 121 8.65 -1.75 4.23
CA LEU A 121 8.01 -2.49 5.32
C LEU A 121 8.87 -3.68 5.76
N LEU A 122 9.41 -4.45 4.80
CA LEU A 122 10.19 -5.66 5.06
C LEU A 122 11.66 -5.40 5.47
N GLY A 123 12.18 -4.19 5.21
CA GLY A 123 13.55 -3.82 5.57
C GLY A 123 14.64 -4.58 4.79
N ARG A 124 14.32 -5.09 3.61
CA ARG A 124 15.21 -5.83 2.70
C ARG A 124 14.92 -5.52 1.24
N ASP A 125 15.84 -5.86 0.36
CA ASP A 125 15.59 -5.87 -1.08
C ASP A 125 14.49 -6.89 -1.42
N VAL A 126 13.61 -6.54 -2.36
CA VAL A 126 12.47 -7.37 -2.79
C VAL A 126 12.44 -7.50 -4.31
N ALA A 127 12.39 -8.73 -4.80
CA ALA A 127 12.19 -9.04 -6.20
C ALA A 127 10.68 -9.18 -6.48
N VAL A 128 9.97 -8.04 -6.53
CA VAL A 128 8.51 -7.93 -6.46
C VAL A 128 7.76 -8.89 -7.38
N THR A 129 8.21 -9.04 -8.62
CA THR A 129 7.53 -9.92 -9.60
C THR A 129 7.64 -11.41 -9.23
N SER A 130 8.79 -11.84 -8.73
CA SER A 130 9.02 -13.25 -8.36
C SER A 130 8.54 -13.60 -6.96
N GLU A 131 8.40 -12.61 -6.08
CA GLU A 131 7.91 -12.78 -4.71
C GLU A 131 6.43 -12.35 -4.56
N ALA A 132 5.76 -11.99 -5.65
CA ALA A 132 4.35 -11.61 -5.60
C ALA A 132 3.48 -12.75 -5.04
N GLY A 133 2.59 -12.42 -4.12
CA GLY A 133 1.75 -13.38 -3.40
C GLY A 133 2.39 -14.00 -2.16
N GLU A 134 3.71 -13.85 -1.96
CA GLU A 134 4.36 -14.32 -0.73
C GLU A 134 3.98 -13.42 0.46
N ILE A 135 3.78 -14.07 1.62
CA ILE A 135 3.46 -13.38 2.88
C ILE A 135 4.66 -13.47 3.81
N HIS A 136 5.06 -12.32 4.33
CA HIS A 136 6.15 -12.18 5.28
C HIS A 136 5.69 -11.40 6.50
N GLU A 137 6.36 -11.57 7.63
CA GLU A 137 6.13 -10.72 8.79
C GLU A 137 6.97 -9.44 8.71
N ALA A 138 6.35 -8.29 8.98
CA ALA A 138 7.04 -7.01 9.06
C ALA A 138 6.65 -6.25 10.33
N THR A 139 7.66 -5.76 11.06
CA THR A 139 7.45 -4.89 12.21
C THR A 139 7.34 -3.43 11.76
N VAL A 140 6.18 -2.83 12.01
CA VAL A 140 5.90 -1.43 11.67
C VAL A 140 5.46 -0.70 12.94
N GLY A 141 6.33 0.12 13.50
CA GLY A 141 6.15 0.67 14.83
C GLY A 141 6.49 -0.36 15.90
N GLU A 142 5.57 -0.63 16.80
CA GLU A 142 5.74 -1.61 17.91
C GLU A 142 5.07 -2.96 17.60
N GLU A 143 4.34 -3.07 16.48
CA GLU A 143 3.53 -4.23 16.13
C GLU A 143 4.05 -4.92 14.88
N THR A 144 3.74 -6.21 14.74
CA THR A 144 4.14 -7.05 13.61
C THR A 144 2.90 -7.48 12.84
N TRP A 145 2.94 -7.30 11.52
CA TRP A 145 1.85 -7.56 10.60
C TRP A 145 2.24 -8.58 9.55
N PRO A 146 1.34 -9.47 9.12
CA PRO A 146 1.53 -10.22 7.88
C PRO A 146 1.46 -9.25 6.69
N VAL A 147 2.47 -9.32 5.82
CA VAL A 147 2.63 -8.44 4.65
C VAL A 147 2.75 -9.29 3.40
N MET A 148 1.80 -9.13 2.49
CA MET A 148 1.82 -9.76 1.17
C MET A 148 2.47 -8.82 0.15
N ILE A 149 3.42 -9.35 -0.62
CA ILE A 149 4.07 -8.61 -1.70
C ILE A 149 3.17 -8.62 -2.93
N CYS A 150 2.93 -7.47 -3.54
CA CYS A 150 2.19 -7.33 -4.79
C CYS A 150 2.92 -6.41 -5.76
N VAL A 151 2.78 -6.64 -7.06
CA VAL A 151 3.26 -5.72 -8.08
C VAL A 151 2.46 -4.43 -8.06
N HIS A 152 3.04 -3.34 -8.55
CA HIS A 152 2.32 -2.07 -8.61
C HIS A 152 1.29 -2.08 -9.74
N PRO A 153 0.04 -1.61 -9.54
CA PRO A 153 -0.99 -1.65 -10.59
C PRO A 153 -0.58 -0.90 -11.86
N ALA A 154 0.24 0.15 -11.79
CA ALA A 154 0.76 0.81 -12.99
C ALA A 154 1.66 -0.08 -13.86
N ALA A 155 2.29 -1.12 -13.31
CA ALA A 155 3.13 -2.03 -14.09
C ALA A 155 2.31 -2.80 -15.14
N THR A 156 1.06 -3.12 -14.83
CA THR A 156 0.14 -3.83 -15.73
C THR A 156 -0.19 -3.04 -17.00
N LEU A 157 -0.09 -1.71 -16.94
CA LEU A 157 -0.35 -0.82 -18.07
C LEU A 157 0.74 -0.90 -19.16
N TYR A 158 1.92 -1.37 -18.80
CA TYR A 158 3.10 -1.43 -19.68
C TYR A 158 3.53 -2.86 -20.00
N ASP A 159 3.24 -3.81 -19.11
CA ASP A 159 3.57 -5.22 -19.26
C ASP A 159 2.36 -6.10 -18.90
N PRO A 160 1.69 -6.69 -19.91
CA PRO A 160 0.52 -7.54 -19.70
C PRO A 160 0.79 -8.76 -18.81
N SER A 161 2.04 -9.25 -18.73
CA SER A 161 2.39 -10.38 -17.85
C SER A 161 2.27 -10.01 -16.37
N GLN A 162 2.42 -8.74 -16.03
CA GLN A 162 2.21 -8.23 -14.68
C GLN A 162 0.72 -8.20 -14.30
N GLY A 163 -0.18 -8.13 -15.28
CA GLY A 163 -1.63 -8.16 -15.04
C GLY A 163 -2.09 -9.48 -14.42
N GLU A 164 -1.60 -10.62 -14.94
CA GLU A 164 -1.92 -11.93 -14.38
C GLU A 164 -1.40 -12.08 -12.95
N VAL A 165 -0.13 -11.70 -12.73
CA VAL A 165 0.49 -11.71 -11.39
C VAL A 165 -0.29 -10.82 -10.41
N PHE A 166 -0.71 -9.64 -10.84
CA PHE A 166 -1.49 -8.70 -10.02
C PHE A 166 -2.85 -9.30 -9.64
N ALA A 167 -3.59 -9.82 -10.63
CA ALA A 167 -4.90 -10.44 -10.43
C ALA A 167 -4.84 -11.67 -9.49
N GLU A 168 -3.84 -12.53 -9.67
CA GLU A 168 -3.64 -13.70 -8.80
C GLU A 168 -3.34 -13.28 -7.35
N THR A 169 -2.51 -12.27 -7.16
CA THR A 169 -2.16 -11.76 -5.83
C THR A 169 -3.39 -11.14 -5.13
N LEU A 170 -4.23 -10.39 -5.84
CA LEU A 170 -5.45 -9.83 -5.25
C LEU A 170 -6.48 -10.91 -4.87
N ARG A 171 -6.63 -11.95 -5.70
CA ARG A 171 -7.49 -13.10 -5.34
C ARG A 171 -6.97 -13.82 -4.08
N ALA A 172 -5.65 -14.05 -4.00
CA ALA A 172 -5.04 -14.62 -2.80
C ALA A 172 -5.25 -13.77 -1.55
N ALA A 173 -5.20 -12.44 -1.67
CA ALA A 173 -5.49 -11.52 -0.58
C ALA A 173 -6.97 -11.58 -0.15
N ALA A 174 -7.90 -11.68 -1.11
CA ALA A 174 -9.33 -11.83 -0.83
C ALA A 174 -9.64 -13.16 -0.12
N ASP A 175 -9.05 -14.26 -0.58
CA ASP A 175 -9.19 -15.57 0.05
C ASP A 175 -8.66 -15.58 1.48
N TYR A 176 -7.53 -14.92 1.72
CA TYR A 176 -6.92 -14.81 3.06
C TYR A 176 -7.86 -14.14 4.06
N ALA A 177 -8.51 -13.05 3.68
CA ALA A 177 -9.48 -12.35 4.54
C ALA A 177 -10.79 -13.16 4.70
N GLY A 178 -11.20 -13.91 3.67
CA GLY A 178 -12.41 -14.76 3.70
C GLY A 178 -12.28 -15.96 4.65
N ASP A 179 -11.07 -16.50 4.81
CA ASP A 179 -10.78 -17.63 5.69
C ASP A 179 -10.58 -17.23 7.18
N GLY A 180 -10.80 -15.95 7.52
CA GLY A 180 -10.68 -15.44 8.90
C GLY A 180 -9.26 -15.56 9.45
N GLY A 181 -8.25 -15.30 8.63
CA GLY A 181 -6.85 -15.22 9.06
C GLY A 181 -6.26 -16.54 9.60
N GLN A 182 -6.86 -17.68 9.36
CA GLN A 182 -6.28 -18.98 9.72
C GLN A 182 -5.08 -19.31 8.81
N SER A 183 -3.96 -18.64 9.12
CA SER A 183 -2.67 -19.01 8.60
C SER A 183 -2.31 -20.41 9.07
N THR A 184 -2.42 -21.38 8.20
CA THR A 184 -1.61 -22.59 8.28
C THR A 184 -0.17 -22.22 7.95
N LEU A 185 0.56 -21.67 8.93
CA LEU A 185 2.01 -21.76 8.93
C LEU A 185 2.35 -23.24 8.99
N GLY A 186 2.47 -23.84 7.79
CA GLY A 186 2.89 -25.21 7.63
C GLY A 186 4.27 -25.37 8.25
N SER A 187 4.31 -26.18 9.30
CA SER A 187 5.53 -26.75 9.85
C SER A 187 6.26 -27.51 8.76
N PHE A 188 7.48 -27.07 8.41
CA PHE A 188 8.52 -27.91 7.83
C PHE A 188 9.81 -27.70 8.60
#